data_649fd9d63401158c3460cc7b92c14210
#
_entry.id   649fd9d63401158c3460cc7b92c14210
#
_cell.length_a   1.000
_cell.length_b   1.000
_cell.length_c   1.000
_cell.angle_alpha   90.00
_cell.angle_beta   90.00
_cell.angle_gamma   90.00
#
_symmetry.space_group_name_H-M   'P 1'
#
loop_
_entity.id
_entity.type
_entity.pdbx_description
1 polymer ?
#
loop_
_entity_poly.entity_id
_entity_poly.type
_entity_poly.pdbx_seq_one_letter_code
_entity_poly.pdbx_strand_id
1 'polypeptide(L)'
;MERIFECCQSLISLPDISEWCTYSVTKMNFLFDECRTLNSLPDISKWDTHNVTDMSYMFCNCKSLISLPDISIWDYKKLQASNSIFEGCSKNLNIPKQFKGCIIF
;
A
#
# COMPACT_ATOMS: atom_id res chain seq x y z
N MET A 1 4.15 11.77 -1.23
CA MET A 1 3.97 10.85 -0.08
C MET A 1 4.89 9.63 -0.16
N GLU A 2 5.94 9.74 -0.94
CA GLU A 2 6.88 8.64 -1.09
C GLU A 2 7.61 8.35 0.22
N ARG A 3 7.77 7.05 0.55
CA ARG A 3 8.66 6.56 1.61
C ARG A 3 8.39 7.08 3.03
N ILE A 4 7.22 7.69 3.31
CA ILE A 4 6.95 8.28 4.63
C ILE A 4 7.13 7.26 5.76
N PHE A 5 6.69 6.00 5.54
CA PHE A 5 6.79 4.94 6.53
C PHE A 5 7.79 3.84 6.13
N GLU A 6 8.67 4.13 5.18
CA GLU A 6 9.64 3.13 4.72
C GLU A 6 10.53 2.66 5.87
N CYS A 7 10.73 1.35 5.95
CA CYS A 7 11.59 0.72 6.96
C CYS A 7 11.16 0.95 8.41
N CYS A 8 9.87 1.19 8.66
CA CYS A 8 9.35 1.25 10.03
C CYS A 8 9.24 -0.16 10.62
N GLN A 9 10.37 -0.79 10.89
CA GLN A 9 10.43 -2.22 11.21
C GLN A 9 9.86 -2.58 12.57
N SER A 10 9.77 -1.63 13.50
CA SER A 10 9.23 -1.86 14.82
C SER A 10 7.77 -1.41 14.97
N LEU A 11 7.19 -0.86 13.94
CA LEU A 11 5.85 -0.29 13.98
C LEU A 11 4.81 -1.40 13.81
N ILE A 12 3.98 -1.62 14.81
CA ILE A 12 2.94 -2.66 14.79
C ILE A 12 1.66 -2.13 14.13
N SER A 13 1.34 -0.86 14.37
CA SER A 13 0.17 -0.20 13.79
C SER A 13 0.50 1.27 13.53
N LEU A 14 -0.32 1.90 12.69
CA LEU A 14 -0.18 3.30 12.34
C LEU A 14 -1.24 4.13 13.06
N PRO A 15 -0.98 5.41 13.32
CA PRO A 15 -2.04 6.33 13.71
C PRO A 15 -3.11 6.39 12.61
N ASP A 16 -4.27 6.97 12.93
CA ASP A 16 -5.33 7.08 11.95
C ASP A 16 -4.97 8.12 10.90
N ILE A 17 -4.53 7.63 9.74
CA ILE A 17 -4.18 8.45 8.58
C ILE A 17 -5.29 8.45 7.52
N SER A 18 -6.46 7.86 7.83
CA SER A 18 -7.56 7.73 6.87
C SER A 18 -8.09 9.08 6.37
N GLU A 19 -7.98 10.13 7.17
CA GLU A 19 -8.49 11.46 6.84
C GLU A 19 -7.44 12.34 6.14
N TRP A 20 -6.27 11.81 5.81
CA TRP A 20 -5.27 12.59 5.09
C TRP A 20 -5.81 13.02 3.72
N CYS A 21 -5.52 14.27 3.37
CA CYS A 21 -5.91 14.83 2.08
C CYS A 21 -4.91 14.35 1.02
N THR A 22 -5.32 13.39 0.19
CA THR A 22 -4.43 12.74 -0.76
C THR A 22 -4.74 13.07 -2.22
N TYR A 23 -5.73 13.93 -2.49
CA TYR A 23 -6.18 14.14 -3.87
C TYR A 23 -5.10 14.72 -4.80
N SER A 24 -4.10 15.43 -4.26
CA SER A 24 -2.98 15.97 -5.05
C SER A 24 -1.79 15.03 -5.14
N VAL A 25 -1.85 13.87 -4.48
CA VAL A 25 -0.72 12.94 -4.43
C VAL A 25 -0.59 12.22 -5.77
N THR A 26 0.61 12.25 -6.34
CA THR A 26 0.91 11.57 -7.60
C THR A 26 1.75 10.32 -7.40
N LYS A 27 2.47 10.20 -6.29
CA LYS A 27 3.35 9.06 -6.02
C LYS A 27 3.16 8.53 -4.61
N MET A 28 2.94 7.23 -4.52
CA MET A 28 2.84 6.49 -3.25
C MET A 28 3.84 5.32 -3.23
N ASN A 29 4.85 5.38 -4.10
CA ASN A 29 5.85 4.31 -4.17
C ASN A 29 6.64 4.23 -2.87
N PHE A 30 6.90 3.01 -2.42
CA PHE A 30 7.64 2.69 -1.19
C PHE A 30 6.98 3.19 0.11
N LEU A 31 5.72 3.60 0.09
CA LEU A 31 5.10 4.25 1.25
C LEU A 31 5.20 3.40 2.52
N PHE A 32 4.92 2.11 2.43
CA PHE A 32 4.99 1.17 3.55
C PHE A 32 6.05 0.09 3.35
N ASP A 33 7.02 0.34 2.48
CA ASP A 33 8.06 -0.64 2.17
C ASP A 33 8.83 -1.02 3.43
N GLU A 34 9.06 -2.31 3.62
CA GLU A 34 9.81 -2.86 4.75
C GLU A 34 9.15 -2.64 6.13
N CYS A 35 7.86 -2.38 6.18
CA CYS A 35 7.12 -2.33 7.45
C CYS A 35 6.84 -3.76 7.93
N ARG A 36 7.87 -4.45 8.38
CA ARG A 36 7.85 -5.92 8.61
C ARG A 36 6.98 -6.37 9.78
N THR A 37 6.75 -5.49 10.76
CA THR A 37 5.96 -5.80 11.95
C THR A 37 4.55 -5.22 11.92
N LEU A 38 4.23 -4.44 10.90
CA LEU A 38 2.91 -3.84 10.75
C LEU A 38 1.90 -4.94 10.43
N ASN A 39 0.90 -5.15 11.29
CA ASN A 39 -0.07 -6.22 11.09
C ASN A 39 -1.42 -5.75 10.56
N SER A 40 -1.71 -4.45 10.62
CA SER A 40 -2.94 -3.89 10.09
C SER A 40 -2.72 -2.45 9.65
N LEU A 41 -3.61 -1.96 8.79
CA LEU A 41 -3.59 -0.58 8.30
C LEU A 41 -4.87 0.12 8.73
N PRO A 42 -4.83 1.44 9.01
CA PRO A 42 -6.05 2.23 9.12
C PRO A 42 -6.81 2.20 7.81
N ASP A 43 -8.05 2.69 7.81
CA ASP A 43 -8.91 2.60 6.63
C ASP A 43 -8.48 3.57 5.52
N ILE A 44 -7.40 3.22 4.83
CA ILE A 44 -6.88 4.01 3.71
C ILE A 44 -7.73 3.84 2.44
N SER A 45 -8.79 3.04 2.47
CA SER A 45 -9.73 2.96 1.35
C SER A 45 -10.39 4.31 1.05
N LYS A 46 -10.43 5.19 2.05
CA LYS A 46 -10.98 6.55 1.91
C LYS A 46 -10.09 7.50 1.13
N TRP A 47 -8.84 7.14 0.91
CA TRP A 47 -7.91 8.02 0.19
C TRP A 47 -8.34 8.22 -1.25
N ASP A 48 -8.23 9.46 -1.72
CA ASP A 48 -8.45 9.78 -3.13
C ASP A 48 -7.15 9.52 -3.88
N THR A 49 -7.17 8.55 -4.78
CA THR A 49 -5.99 8.12 -5.52
C THR A 49 -6.05 8.46 -7.01
N HIS A 50 -6.99 9.32 -7.41
CA HIS A 50 -7.23 9.56 -8.85
C HIS A 50 -6.02 10.16 -9.58
N ASN A 51 -5.12 10.83 -8.89
CA ASN A 51 -3.91 11.41 -9.48
C ASN A 51 -2.66 10.56 -9.31
N VAL A 52 -2.76 9.42 -8.63
CA VAL A 52 -1.57 8.59 -8.35
C VAL A 52 -1.13 7.85 -9.61
N THR A 53 0.13 8.02 -9.95
CA THR A 53 0.74 7.39 -11.12
C THR A 53 1.71 6.26 -10.77
N ASP A 54 2.22 6.21 -9.55
CA ASP A 54 3.20 5.22 -9.14
C ASP A 54 2.89 4.71 -7.73
N MET A 55 2.66 3.40 -7.62
CA MET A 55 2.47 2.69 -6.35
C MET A 55 3.47 1.55 -6.20
N SER A 56 4.57 1.59 -6.95
CA SER A 56 5.57 0.52 -6.94
C SER A 56 6.12 0.33 -5.53
N TYR A 57 6.24 -0.92 -5.10
CA TYR A 57 6.79 -1.31 -3.80
C TYR A 57 6.04 -0.76 -2.59
N MET A 58 4.80 -0.29 -2.77
CA MET A 58 4.06 0.39 -1.70
C MET A 58 3.95 -0.45 -0.43
N PHE A 59 3.71 -1.75 -0.56
CA PHE A 59 3.56 -2.69 0.55
C PHE A 59 4.64 -3.78 0.54
N CYS A 60 5.75 -3.54 -0.15
CA CYS A 60 6.81 -4.53 -0.31
C CYS A 60 7.36 -4.94 1.06
N ASN A 61 7.48 -6.24 1.28
CA ASN A 61 8.01 -6.81 2.53
C ASN A 61 7.21 -6.45 3.80
N CYS A 62 5.92 -6.18 3.66
CA CYS A 62 5.01 -6.09 4.81
C CYS A 62 4.63 -7.50 5.26
N LYS A 63 5.58 -8.20 5.87
CA LYS A 63 5.47 -9.65 6.12
C LYS A 63 4.42 -10.02 7.17
N SER A 64 4.12 -9.12 8.09
CA SER A 64 3.16 -9.36 9.18
C SER A 64 1.75 -8.88 8.84
N LEU A 65 1.56 -8.25 7.70
CA LEU A 65 0.27 -7.71 7.32
C LEU A 65 -0.70 -8.86 7.01
N ILE A 66 -1.81 -8.93 7.77
CA ILE A 66 -2.77 -10.03 7.66
C ILE A 66 -4.05 -9.63 6.94
N SER A 67 -4.30 -8.33 6.80
CA SER A 67 -5.49 -7.84 6.11
C SER A 67 -5.21 -6.49 5.48
N LEU A 68 -5.99 -6.16 4.46
CA LEU A 68 -5.96 -4.87 3.79
C LEU A 68 -7.34 -4.23 3.87
N PRO A 69 -7.42 -2.90 4.03
CA PRO A 69 -8.65 -2.20 3.71
C PRO A 69 -9.04 -2.47 2.27
N ASP A 70 -10.30 -2.19 1.91
CA ASP A 70 -10.76 -2.46 0.55
C ASP A 70 -10.21 -1.42 -0.44
N ILE A 71 -8.98 -1.64 -0.88
CA ILE A 71 -8.33 -0.75 -1.85
C ILE A 71 -8.76 -1.06 -3.30
N SER A 72 -9.65 -2.03 -3.51
CA SER A 72 -10.21 -2.27 -4.83
C SER A 72 -11.07 -1.10 -5.31
N ILE A 73 -11.54 -0.26 -4.38
CA ILE A 73 -12.34 0.92 -4.71
C ILE A 73 -11.51 2.14 -5.11
N TRP A 74 -10.19 2.07 -4.96
CA TRP A 74 -9.31 3.16 -5.38
C TRP A 74 -9.40 3.39 -6.89
N ASP A 75 -9.18 4.65 -7.29
CA ASP A 75 -9.13 5.02 -8.71
C ASP A 75 -7.73 4.75 -9.24
N TYR A 76 -7.62 3.82 -10.16
CA TYR A 76 -6.34 3.42 -10.77
C TYR A 76 -6.18 3.92 -12.21
N LYS A 77 -7.04 4.83 -12.66
CA LYS A 77 -7.06 5.24 -14.08
C LYS A 77 -5.76 5.86 -14.55
N LYS A 78 -5.05 6.58 -13.67
CA LYS A 78 -3.77 7.22 -14.00
C LYS A 78 -2.57 6.40 -13.59
N LEU A 79 -2.77 5.23 -12.98
CA LEU A 79 -1.66 4.40 -12.51
C LEU A 79 -0.83 3.90 -13.68
N GLN A 80 0.48 4.18 -13.65
CA GLN A 80 1.44 3.79 -14.67
C GLN A 80 2.43 2.74 -14.17
N ALA A 81 2.68 2.71 -12.87
CA ALA A 81 3.65 1.79 -12.28
C ALA A 81 3.13 1.22 -10.97
N SER A 82 3.21 -0.11 -10.84
CA SER A 82 2.83 -0.85 -9.63
C SER A 82 3.74 -2.07 -9.45
N ASN A 83 5.01 -1.94 -9.81
CA ASN A 83 5.97 -3.04 -9.74
C ASN A 83 6.15 -3.50 -8.30
N SER A 84 6.07 -4.81 -8.07
CA SER A 84 6.37 -5.43 -6.78
C SER A 84 5.59 -4.83 -5.61
N ILE A 85 4.37 -4.35 -5.86
CA ILE A 85 3.57 -3.65 -4.86
C ILE A 85 3.33 -4.49 -3.59
N PHE A 86 3.20 -5.80 -3.72
CA PHE A 86 2.99 -6.73 -2.60
C PHE A 86 4.09 -7.78 -2.48
N GLU A 87 5.24 -7.57 -3.11
CA GLU A 87 6.36 -8.51 -3.03
C GLU A 87 6.78 -8.72 -1.57
N GLY A 88 6.96 -9.98 -1.18
CA GLY A 88 7.38 -10.31 0.18
C GLY A 88 6.29 -10.24 1.23
N CYS A 89 5.05 -9.98 0.85
CA CYS A 89 3.91 -10.04 1.77
C CYS A 89 3.51 -11.48 2.05
N SER A 90 2.66 -11.68 3.06
CA SER A 90 2.09 -12.98 3.37
C SER A 90 1.27 -13.51 2.18
N LYS A 91 1.42 -14.78 1.87
CA LYS A 91 0.61 -15.45 0.83
C LYS A 91 -0.88 -15.45 1.16
N ASN A 92 -1.22 -15.32 2.43
CA ASN A 92 -2.60 -15.33 2.90
C ASN A 92 -3.27 -13.96 2.79
N LEU A 93 -2.51 -12.93 2.41
CA LEU A 93 -3.05 -11.58 2.26
C LEU A 93 -4.03 -11.56 1.08
N ASN A 94 -5.23 -11.03 1.31
CA ASN A 94 -6.25 -10.91 0.28
C ASN A 94 -5.97 -9.67 -0.60
N ILE A 95 -5.44 -9.91 -1.77
CA ILE A 95 -4.95 -8.87 -2.66
C ILE A 95 -6.01 -8.56 -3.73
N PRO A 96 -6.25 -7.26 -4.07
CA PRO A 96 -7.18 -6.91 -5.13
C PRO A 96 -6.82 -7.56 -6.46
N LYS A 97 -7.85 -7.91 -7.23
CA LYS A 97 -7.69 -8.64 -8.50
C LYS A 97 -6.78 -7.93 -9.50
N GLN A 98 -6.81 -6.59 -9.54
CA GLN A 98 -6.01 -5.83 -10.49
C GLN A 98 -4.51 -5.97 -10.27
N PHE A 99 -4.08 -6.47 -9.12
CA PHE A 99 -2.66 -6.68 -8.82
C PHE A 99 -2.23 -8.14 -8.85
N LYS A 100 -3.15 -9.09 -8.99
CA LYS A 100 -2.81 -10.51 -8.86
C LYS A 100 -1.81 -11.01 -9.91
N GLY A 101 -1.82 -10.44 -11.10
CA GLY A 101 -0.89 -10.81 -12.16
C GLY A 101 0.53 -10.27 -11.98
N CYS A 102 0.74 -9.36 -11.03
CA CYS A 102 2.02 -8.66 -10.83
C CYS A 102 2.72 -9.09 -9.55
N ILE A 103 2.23 -10.13 -8.88
CA ILE A 103 2.68 -10.47 -7.53
C ILE A 103 3.66 -11.61 -7.55
N ILE A 104 4.78 -11.41 -6.86
CA ILE A 104 5.80 -12.43 -6.59
C ILE A 104 5.90 -12.55 -5.06
N PHE A 105 5.58 -13.71 -4.56
CA PHE A 105 5.71 -14.01 -3.14
C PHE A 105 7.05 -14.65 -2.81
#